data_b2926e52ea777566a9a1a6a55281e821
#
_entry.id   b2926e52ea777566a9a1a6a55281e821
#
_cell.length_a   1.000
_cell.length_b   1.000
_cell.length_c   1.000
_cell.angle_alpha   90.00
_cell.angle_beta   90.00
_cell.angle_gamma   90.00
#
_symmetry.space_group_name_H-M   'P 1'
#
loop_
_entity.id
_entity.type
_entity.pdbx_description
1 polymer ?
#
loop_
_entity_poly.entity_id
_entity_poly.type
_entity_poly.pdbx_seq_one_letter_code
_entity_poly.pdbx_strand_id
1 'polypeptide(L)'
;MAVRQMSLSLPAYHHIEMSKREVRVRFAPSPTGPLHIGGVRTALYNYLFARKHNGKFLLRIEDTDQKRFVEGAEEYVNKSLAWLGLEIDEGVVEGGEYGPYKQSERMDKYATYANQLIKDGYAYYAFDTPDELNEMRAKLEANNMGAKYDATSRMSMKNSLTLSEDDVRERLDRGDKYIVRIKLPRNEEIRFEDHIRGWIVFNSSQLDDKVLLKEDGLPTYHLANIVDDHLMNISHVIRGEEWLPSAPLHVMLYKYLGWEDTMPQFAHLPLLLKPDGKGKLSKRDGDRLGFPVFPLEWKSPEGEISSGYREGGYMPEAVINMLAMLGWHPSDNQEIFNIKELIAAFSLERVSKSGAKFDMDKAK
;
A
#
# COMPACT_ATOMS: atom_id res chain seq x y z
N MET A 1 -45.09 -28.72 23.29
CA MET A 1 -44.61 -27.42 22.89
C MET A 1 -43.37 -27.61 22.02
N ALA A 2 -43.49 -27.46 20.72
CA ALA A 2 -42.41 -27.69 19.77
C ALA A 2 -41.66 -26.34 19.55
N VAL A 3 -40.37 -26.32 19.86
CA VAL A 3 -39.49 -25.18 19.59
C VAL A 3 -39.15 -25.21 18.10
N ARG A 4 -39.67 -24.24 17.36
CA ARG A 4 -39.28 -24.00 15.95
C ARG A 4 -37.87 -23.43 15.94
N GLN A 5 -36.91 -24.19 15.45
CA GLN A 5 -35.62 -23.68 15.00
C GLN A 5 -35.84 -22.79 13.78
N MET A 6 -35.68 -21.47 13.95
CA MET A 6 -35.53 -20.53 12.84
C MET A 6 -34.11 -20.65 12.33
N SER A 7 -33.93 -21.31 11.20
CA SER A 7 -32.70 -21.24 10.42
C SER A 7 -32.63 -19.84 9.77
N LEU A 8 -31.78 -18.97 10.29
CA LEU A 8 -31.37 -17.76 9.62
C LEU A 8 -30.52 -18.17 8.42
N SER A 9 -31.12 -18.18 7.24
CA SER A 9 -30.38 -18.24 5.99
C SER A 9 -29.61 -16.93 5.84
N LEU A 10 -28.28 -17.00 5.96
CA LEU A 10 -27.37 -15.92 5.57
C LEU A 10 -27.64 -15.59 4.09
N PRO A 11 -27.69 -14.32 3.70
CA PRO A 11 -27.79 -13.96 2.30
C PRO A 11 -26.61 -14.56 1.56
N ALA A 12 -26.91 -15.33 0.51
CA ALA A 12 -25.91 -15.82 -0.43
C ALA A 12 -25.25 -14.60 -1.06
N TYR A 13 -24.03 -14.30 -0.62
CA TYR A 13 -23.16 -13.41 -1.37
C TYR A 13 -22.95 -14.10 -2.72
N HIS A 14 -23.53 -13.52 -3.74
CA HIS A 14 -23.25 -13.89 -5.10
C HIS A 14 -21.72 -13.80 -5.27
N HIS A 15 -21.10 -14.93 -5.56
CA HIS A 15 -19.90 -14.94 -6.37
C HIS A 15 -20.33 -14.30 -7.69
N ILE A 16 -20.19 -12.98 -7.79
CA ILE A 16 -20.20 -12.32 -9.07
C ILE A 16 -19.06 -13.00 -9.81
N GLU A 17 -19.37 -13.80 -10.82
CA GLU A 17 -18.38 -14.19 -11.81
C GLU A 17 -17.75 -12.87 -12.28
N MET A 18 -16.58 -12.58 -11.72
CA MET A 18 -15.81 -11.44 -12.16
C MET A 18 -15.54 -11.67 -13.63
N SER A 19 -16.27 -10.94 -14.47
CA SER A 19 -16.00 -10.86 -15.90
C SER A 19 -14.49 -10.80 -16.05
N LYS A 20 -13.93 -11.50 -17.01
CA LYS A 20 -12.49 -11.68 -17.30
C LYS A 20 -11.72 -10.35 -17.35
N ARG A 21 -11.64 -9.64 -16.22
CA ARG A 21 -10.83 -8.42 -16.09
C ARG A 21 -9.38 -8.82 -16.27
N GLU A 22 -8.67 -8.16 -17.14
CA GLU A 22 -7.23 -8.35 -17.33
C GLU A 22 -6.53 -8.25 -15.97
N VAL A 23 -5.62 -9.17 -15.69
CA VAL A 23 -4.80 -9.08 -14.48
C VAL A 23 -3.81 -7.94 -14.65
N ARG A 24 -3.95 -6.94 -13.81
CA ARG A 24 -3.08 -5.75 -13.76
C ARG A 24 -2.63 -5.56 -12.33
N VAL A 25 -1.34 -5.59 -12.11
CA VAL A 25 -0.71 -5.41 -10.80
C VAL A 25 0.33 -4.32 -10.88
N ARG A 26 0.71 -3.78 -9.73
CA ARG A 26 1.71 -2.71 -9.68
C ARG A 26 2.71 -2.91 -8.55
N PHE A 27 3.96 -2.61 -8.84
CA PHE A 27 4.94 -2.23 -7.83
C PHE A 27 4.92 -0.70 -7.71
N ALA A 28 4.76 -0.19 -6.49
CA ALA A 28 4.50 1.23 -6.27
C ALA A 28 5.42 1.80 -5.18
N PRO A 29 6.75 1.89 -5.46
CA PRO A 29 7.70 2.38 -4.48
C PRO A 29 7.67 3.91 -4.34
N SER A 30 7.93 4.40 -3.12
CA SER A 30 8.27 5.79 -2.90
C SER A 30 9.79 5.98 -3.08
N PRO A 31 10.25 7.01 -3.81
CA PRO A 31 11.67 7.25 -4.10
C PRO A 31 12.39 7.90 -2.90
N THR A 32 12.43 7.19 -1.77
CA THR A 32 13.00 7.66 -0.49
C THR A 32 14.35 7.02 -0.17
N GLY A 33 15.07 6.57 -1.19
CA GLY A 33 16.37 5.92 -1.13
C GLY A 33 16.40 4.59 -1.89
N PRO A 34 17.46 3.79 -1.74
CA PRO A 34 17.66 2.57 -2.51
C PRO A 34 16.57 1.52 -2.22
N LEU A 35 16.23 0.76 -3.26
CA LEU A 35 15.27 -0.34 -3.17
C LEU A 35 15.86 -1.48 -2.32
N HIS A 36 15.22 -1.79 -1.20
CA HIS A 36 15.59 -2.91 -0.33
C HIS A 36 15.05 -4.23 -0.90
N ILE A 37 15.74 -5.36 -0.63
CA ILE A 37 15.31 -6.70 -1.10
C ILE A 37 13.88 -7.06 -0.71
N GLY A 38 13.35 -6.51 0.38
CA GLY A 38 11.93 -6.66 0.73
C GLY A 38 10.99 -6.03 -0.31
N GLY A 39 11.36 -4.86 -0.85
CA GLY A 39 10.66 -4.24 -1.97
C GLY A 39 10.85 -5.03 -3.27
N VAL A 40 12.08 -5.51 -3.51
CA VAL A 40 12.36 -6.40 -4.67
C VAL A 40 11.49 -7.65 -4.64
N ARG A 41 11.35 -8.31 -3.49
CA ARG A 41 10.44 -9.46 -3.35
C ARG A 41 9.00 -9.10 -3.67
N THR A 42 8.54 -7.94 -3.21
CA THR A 42 7.19 -7.46 -3.54
C THR A 42 7.03 -7.25 -5.06
N ALA A 43 8.02 -6.64 -5.71
CA ALA A 43 8.03 -6.48 -7.17
C ALA A 43 8.03 -7.85 -7.88
N LEU A 44 8.88 -8.78 -7.44
CA LEU A 44 8.95 -10.14 -7.98
C LEU A 44 7.61 -10.87 -7.90
N TYR A 45 6.93 -10.84 -6.76
CA TYR A 45 5.64 -11.53 -6.60
C TYR A 45 4.53 -10.92 -7.48
N ASN A 46 4.52 -9.60 -7.64
CA ASN A 46 3.66 -8.93 -8.61
C ASN A 46 3.98 -9.38 -10.03
N TYR A 47 5.26 -9.40 -10.42
CA TYR A 47 5.73 -9.83 -11.73
C TYR A 47 5.33 -11.29 -12.02
N LEU A 48 5.62 -12.22 -11.11
CA LEU A 48 5.28 -13.64 -11.27
C LEU A 48 3.77 -13.84 -11.42
N PHE A 49 2.98 -13.14 -10.62
CA PHE A 49 1.52 -13.20 -10.70
C PHE A 49 1.01 -12.66 -12.03
N ALA A 50 1.50 -11.50 -12.48
CA ALA A 50 1.14 -10.92 -13.77
C ALA A 50 1.47 -11.88 -14.92
N ARG A 51 2.70 -12.37 -14.98
CA ARG A 51 3.15 -13.25 -16.07
C ARG A 51 2.40 -14.58 -16.10
N LYS A 52 2.10 -15.18 -14.95
CA LYS A 52 1.30 -16.41 -14.85
C LYS A 52 -0.09 -16.24 -15.44
N HIS A 53 -0.69 -15.09 -15.28
CA HIS A 53 -2.05 -14.79 -15.73
C HIS A 53 -2.11 -14.05 -17.07
N ASN A 54 -0.98 -13.95 -17.81
CA ASN A 54 -0.84 -13.17 -19.05
C ASN A 54 -1.30 -11.71 -18.88
N GLY A 55 -1.08 -11.16 -17.69
CA GLY A 55 -1.46 -9.81 -17.31
C GLY A 55 -0.31 -8.80 -17.42
N LYS A 56 -0.54 -7.61 -16.85
CA LYS A 56 0.37 -6.46 -16.88
C LYS A 56 1.02 -6.21 -15.53
N PHE A 57 2.33 -5.95 -15.55
CA PHE A 57 3.12 -5.51 -14.41
C PHE A 57 3.52 -4.05 -14.57
N LEU A 58 2.99 -3.18 -13.71
CA LEU A 58 3.18 -1.73 -13.75
C LEU A 58 4.21 -1.28 -12.71
N LEU A 59 4.99 -0.25 -13.04
CA LEU A 59 5.79 0.51 -12.08
C LEU A 59 5.20 1.91 -11.91
N ARG A 60 4.68 2.20 -10.71
CA ARG A 60 4.17 3.53 -10.35
C ARG A 60 5.06 4.16 -9.29
N ILE A 61 5.56 5.37 -9.52
CA ILE A 61 6.38 6.11 -8.56
C ILE A 61 5.48 6.95 -7.65
N GLU A 62 5.50 6.63 -6.34
CA GLU A 62 4.71 7.32 -5.33
C GLU A 62 5.56 8.39 -4.62
N ASP A 63 5.70 9.54 -5.25
CA ASP A 63 6.56 10.66 -4.85
C ASP A 63 5.81 11.84 -4.21
N THR A 64 4.63 11.62 -3.65
CA THR A 64 3.84 12.68 -2.99
C THR A 64 4.46 13.19 -1.69
N ASP A 65 5.43 12.49 -1.13
CA ASP A 65 6.23 12.94 0.01
C ASP A 65 7.56 13.56 -0.44
N GLN A 66 7.47 14.79 -0.89
CA GLN A 66 8.63 15.54 -1.41
C GLN A 66 9.72 15.79 -0.34
N LYS A 67 9.37 15.74 0.96
CA LYS A 67 10.35 15.94 2.04
C LYS A 67 11.31 14.76 2.19
N ARG A 68 10.88 13.57 1.78
CA ARG A 68 11.69 12.33 1.83
C ARG A 68 12.20 11.89 0.47
N PHE A 69 12.00 12.71 -0.56
CA PHE A 69 12.53 12.42 -1.88
C PHE A 69 14.08 12.34 -1.85
N VAL A 70 14.64 11.34 -2.48
CA VAL A 70 16.09 11.14 -2.64
C VAL A 70 16.43 11.06 -4.12
N GLU A 71 17.28 11.96 -4.57
CA GLU A 71 17.77 11.99 -5.95
C GLU A 71 18.41 10.67 -6.35
N GLY A 72 18.13 10.17 -7.56
CA GLY A 72 18.63 8.91 -8.07
C GLY A 72 17.87 7.67 -7.60
N ALA A 73 16.97 7.77 -6.60
CA ALA A 73 16.24 6.62 -6.09
C ALA A 73 15.28 6.01 -7.13
N GLU A 74 14.64 6.83 -7.95
CA GLU A 74 13.76 6.36 -9.05
C GLU A 74 14.58 5.60 -10.11
N GLU A 75 15.70 6.16 -10.55
CA GLU A 75 16.61 5.50 -11.50
C GLU A 75 17.15 4.19 -10.95
N TYR A 76 17.48 4.18 -9.64
CA TYR A 76 17.94 2.98 -8.94
C TYR A 76 16.88 1.85 -8.96
N VAL A 77 15.61 2.18 -8.76
CA VAL A 77 14.51 1.21 -8.86
C VAL A 77 14.47 0.60 -10.26
N ASN A 78 14.47 1.43 -11.31
CA ASN A 78 14.45 0.95 -12.70
C ASN A 78 15.66 0.05 -13.02
N LYS A 79 16.87 0.47 -12.66
CA LYS A 79 18.10 -0.32 -12.85
C LYS A 79 18.07 -1.65 -12.10
N SER A 80 17.53 -1.65 -10.88
CA SER A 80 17.40 -2.85 -10.06
C SER A 80 16.47 -3.89 -10.69
N LEU A 81 15.29 -3.45 -11.15
CA LEU A 81 14.33 -4.33 -11.82
C LEU A 81 14.88 -4.84 -13.16
N ALA A 82 15.54 -3.98 -13.94
CA ALA A 82 16.17 -4.35 -15.20
C ALA A 82 17.30 -5.39 -15.00
N TRP A 83 18.17 -5.20 -14.00
CA TRP A 83 19.21 -6.18 -13.69
C TRP A 83 18.63 -7.56 -13.32
N LEU A 84 17.51 -7.57 -12.61
CA LEU A 84 16.81 -8.81 -12.22
C LEU A 84 15.96 -9.40 -13.37
N GLY A 85 15.88 -8.75 -14.54
CA GLY A 85 15.05 -9.22 -15.66
C GLY A 85 13.54 -9.12 -15.38
N LEU A 86 13.11 -8.26 -14.45
CA LEU A 86 11.70 -8.00 -14.18
C LEU A 86 11.19 -6.91 -15.13
N GLU A 87 10.80 -7.32 -16.33
CA GLU A 87 10.32 -6.41 -17.38
C GLU A 87 9.01 -5.71 -16.98
N ILE A 88 9.01 -4.38 -17.05
CA ILE A 88 7.86 -3.52 -16.76
C ILE A 88 7.05 -3.36 -18.05
N ASP A 89 5.73 -3.53 -17.99
CA ASP A 89 4.85 -3.32 -19.15
C ASP A 89 4.42 -1.86 -19.29
N GLU A 90 4.21 -1.18 -18.15
CA GLU A 90 3.79 0.23 -18.10
C GLU A 90 4.49 0.93 -16.93
N GLY A 91 5.00 2.12 -17.15
CA GLY A 91 5.75 2.87 -16.15
C GLY A 91 6.18 4.25 -16.62
N VAL A 92 7.00 4.93 -15.83
CA VAL A 92 7.51 6.28 -16.17
C VAL A 92 8.36 6.24 -17.45
N VAL A 93 9.13 5.18 -17.66
CA VAL A 93 10.04 5.01 -18.80
C VAL A 93 9.32 4.36 -19.98
N GLU A 94 8.56 3.31 -19.71
CA GLU A 94 7.85 2.51 -20.74
C GLU A 94 6.63 3.24 -21.31
N GLY A 95 6.08 4.20 -20.55
CA GLY A 95 4.80 4.81 -20.88
C GLY A 95 3.62 3.86 -20.64
N GLY A 96 2.52 4.10 -21.36
CA GLY A 96 1.32 3.28 -21.29
C GLY A 96 0.04 4.11 -21.36
N GLU A 97 -1.10 3.43 -21.45
CA GLU A 97 -2.41 4.04 -21.67
C GLU A 97 -2.90 4.86 -20.47
N TYR A 98 -2.51 4.48 -19.23
CA TYR A 98 -3.03 5.05 -17.99
C TYR A 98 -2.11 6.09 -17.34
N GLY A 99 -1.10 6.54 -18.07
CA GLY A 99 -0.14 7.54 -17.59
C GLY A 99 -0.77 8.89 -17.17
N PRO A 100 0.07 9.75 -16.58
CA PRO A 100 1.45 9.51 -16.15
C PRO A 100 1.56 8.52 -14.97
N TYR A 101 2.71 7.84 -14.83
CA TYR A 101 2.96 6.83 -13.79
C TYR A 101 3.74 7.38 -12.59
N LYS A 102 3.78 8.68 -12.44
CA LYS A 102 4.38 9.41 -11.33
C LYS A 102 3.31 10.24 -10.63
N GLN A 103 3.17 10.08 -9.32
CA GLN A 103 2.05 10.68 -8.60
C GLN A 103 2.08 12.20 -8.58
N SER A 104 3.26 12.82 -8.51
CA SER A 104 3.40 14.28 -8.58
C SER A 104 2.87 14.89 -9.87
N GLU A 105 2.73 14.11 -10.95
CA GLU A 105 2.20 14.54 -12.24
C GLU A 105 0.67 14.33 -12.37
N ARG A 106 -0.01 13.89 -11.31
CA ARG A 106 -1.44 13.51 -11.31
C ARG A 106 -2.30 14.33 -10.33
N MET A 107 -1.80 15.45 -9.88
CA MET A 107 -2.37 16.24 -8.77
C MET A 107 -3.83 16.64 -8.98
N ASP A 108 -4.21 17.04 -10.20
CA ASP A 108 -5.58 17.44 -10.54
C ASP A 108 -6.59 16.31 -10.32
N LYS A 109 -6.18 15.06 -10.55
CA LYS A 109 -7.03 13.89 -10.34
C LYS A 109 -7.38 13.72 -8.86
N TYR A 110 -6.41 13.89 -7.97
CA TYR A 110 -6.64 13.73 -6.53
C TYR A 110 -7.54 14.81 -5.96
N ALA A 111 -7.34 16.06 -6.37
CA ALA A 111 -8.21 17.17 -5.99
C ALA A 111 -9.65 16.94 -6.43
N THR A 112 -9.86 16.44 -7.66
CA THR A 112 -11.17 16.11 -8.20
C THR A 112 -11.92 15.13 -7.31
N TYR A 113 -11.30 14.01 -6.94
CA TYR A 113 -11.95 12.98 -6.13
C TYR A 113 -12.09 13.37 -4.66
N ALA A 114 -11.16 14.16 -4.10
CA ALA A 114 -11.34 14.73 -2.77
C ALA A 114 -12.55 15.66 -2.71
N ASN A 115 -12.72 16.51 -3.72
CA ASN A 115 -13.90 17.40 -3.81
C ASN A 115 -15.21 16.62 -4.01
N GLN A 116 -15.18 15.53 -4.78
CA GLN A 116 -16.33 14.61 -4.89
C GLN A 116 -16.70 14.05 -3.51
N LEU A 117 -15.74 13.51 -2.76
CA LEU A 117 -15.99 12.97 -1.43
C LEU A 117 -16.56 14.02 -0.46
N ILE A 118 -16.11 15.27 -0.54
CA ILE A 118 -16.68 16.37 0.26
C ILE A 118 -18.13 16.64 -0.14
N LYS A 119 -18.38 16.78 -1.44
CA LYS A 119 -19.73 17.04 -2.01
C LYS A 119 -20.72 15.94 -1.61
N ASP A 120 -20.27 14.69 -1.63
CA ASP A 120 -21.09 13.51 -1.32
C ASP A 120 -21.19 13.26 0.20
N GLY A 121 -20.54 14.09 1.04
CA GLY A 121 -20.61 14.04 2.49
C GLY A 121 -19.74 12.95 3.14
N TYR A 122 -18.77 12.38 2.39
CA TYR A 122 -17.82 11.36 2.86
C TYR A 122 -16.45 11.90 3.23
N ALA A 123 -16.22 13.20 3.02
CA ALA A 123 -15.04 13.91 3.51
C ALA A 123 -15.44 15.32 3.99
N TYR A 124 -14.54 16.01 4.64
CA TYR A 124 -14.79 17.35 5.19
C TYR A 124 -13.50 18.16 5.31
N TYR A 125 -13.65 19.49 5.30
CA TYR A 125 -12.57 20.44 5.59
C TYR A 125 -12.27 20.47 7.08
N ALA A 126 -11.01 20.39 7.47
CA ALA A 126 -10.55 20.56 8.84
C ALA A 126 -9.56 21.72 8.92
N PHE A 127 -9.83 22.67 9.82
CA PHE A 127 -9.09 23.93 10.00
C PHE A 127 -8.27 23.96 11.28
N ASP A 128 -8.15 22.82 11.96
CA ASP A 128 -7.41 22.70 13.21
C ASP A 128 -5.92 22.99 13.01
N THR A 129 -5.35 23.77 13.90
CA THR A 129 -3.91 23.99 13.95
C THR A 129 -3.18 22.80 14.58
N PRO A 130 -1.85 22.67 14.37
CA PRO A 130 -1.05 21.64 15.05
C PRO A 130 -1.18 21.69 16.57
N ASP A 131 -1.26 22.90 17.17
CA ASP A 131 -1.42 23.07 18.61
C ASP A 131 -2.78 22.58 19.10
N GLU A 132 -3.86 22.91 18.42
CA GLU A 132 -5.22 22.41 18.72
C GLU A 132 -5.29 20.87 18.62
N LEU A 133 -4.62 20.28 17.64
CA LEU A 133 -4.52 18.83 17.50
C LEU A 133 -3.74 18.19 18.66
N ASN A 134 -2.66 18.82 19.12
CA ASN A 134 -1.87 18.36 20.26
C ASN A 134 -2.66 18.47 21.58
N GLU A 135 -3.38 19.56 21.79
CA GLU A 135 -4.28 19.72 22.93
C GLU A 135 -5.37 18.65 22.96
N MET A 136 -6.00 18.39 21.83
CA MET A 136 -7.02 17.34 21.70
C MET A 136 -6.44 15.97 22.09
N ARG A 137 -5.27 15.62 21.56
CA ARG A 137 -4.59 14.36 21.90
C ARG A 137 -4.28 14.26 23.38
N ALA A 138 -3.69 15.31 23.96
CA ALA A 138 -3.36 15.33 25.39
C ALA A 138 -4.60 15.17 26.28
N LYS A 139 -5.73 15.80 25.91
CA LYS A 139 -7.01 15.64 26.63
C LYS A 139 -7.54 14.22 26.56
N LEU A 140 -7.46 13.57 25.39
CA LEU A 140 -7.90 12.18 25.21
C LEU A 140 -7.02 11.22 26.02
N GLU A 141 -5.69 11.38 25.97
CA GLU A 141 -4.74 10.57 26.73
C GLU A 141 -4.94 10.71 28.25
N ALA A 142 -5.15 11.92 28.74
CA ALA A 142 -5.43 12.18 30.17
C ALA A 142 -6.69 11.47 30.65
N ASN A 143 -7.64 11.18 29.79
CA ASN A 143 -8.87 10.45 30.09
C ASN A 143 -8.79 8.95 29.72
N ASN A 144 -7.60 8.41 29.47
CA ASN A 144 -7.37 7.04 29.01
C ASN A 144 -8.16 6.67 27.74
N MET A 145 -8.43 7.64 26.89
CA MET A 145 -9.05 7.47 25.58
C MET A 145 -7.96 7.46 24.52
N GLY A 146 -8.15 6.67 23.46
CA GLY A 146 -7.20 6.66 22.36
C GLY A 146 -7.09 8.03 21.71
N ALA A 147 -5.85 8.53 21.50
CA ALA A 147 -5.57 9.85 20.93
C ALA A 147 -5.83 9.89 19.42
N LYS A 148 -7.08 9.67 19.01
CA LYS A 148 -7.50 9.58 17.59
C LYS A 148 -8.34 10.79 17.18
N TYR A 149 -8.17 11.22 15.95
CA TYR A 149 -9.13 12.13 15.30
C TYR A 149 -10.19 11.28 14.60
N ASP A 150 -11.29 11.01 15.26
CA ASP A 150 -12.30 10.03 14.82
C ASP A 150 -13.73 10.61 14.86
N ALA A 151 -14.71 9.75 14.63
CA ALA A 151 -16.13 10.12 14.61
C ALA A 151 -16.65 10.77 15.90
N THR A 152 -15.93 10.65 17.01
CA THR A 152 -16.28 11.28 18.30
C THR A 152 -15.49 12.56 18.50
N SER A 153 -14.17 12.50 18.42
CA SER A 153 -13.29 13.64 18.70
C SER A 153 -13.45 14.79 17.68
N ARG A 154 -13.73 14.49 16.40
CA ARG A 154 -13.99 15.52 15.37
C ARG A 154 -15.10 16.50 15.75
N MET A 155 -16.06 16.08 16.59
CA MET A 155 -17.20 16.93 17.00
C MET A 155 -16.80 18.03 17.98
N SER A 156 -15.63 17.98 18.56
CA SER A 156 -15.04 19.02 19.41
C SER A 156 -13.95 19.83 18.70
N MET A 157 -13.75 19.58 17.41
CA MET A 157 -12.67 20.16 16.62
C MET A 157 -13.22 21.15 15.58
N LYS A 158 -12.33 21.97 15.01
CA LYS A 158 -12.66 23.05 14.07
C LYS A 158 -12.73 22.54 12.63
N ASN A 159 -13.89 22.13 12.18
CA ASN A 159 -14.05 21.56 10.86
C ASN A 159 -15.44 21.86 10.28
N SER A 160 -15.66 21.55 8.99
CA SER A 160 -16.90 21.85 8.28
C SER A 160 -18.13 21.07 8.76
N LEU A 161 -17.98 20.13 9.70
CA LEU A 161 -19.10 19.44 10.35
C LEU A 161 -19.57 20.13 11.63
N THR A 162 -18.74 21.04 12.19
CA THR A 162 -18.97 21.72 13.48
C THR A 162 -19.13 23.23 13.32
N LEU A 163 -18.61 23.82 12.25
CA LEU A 163 -18.75 25.22 11.87
C LEU A 163 -20.05 25.42 11.05
N SER A 164 -20.56 26.65 11.03
CA SER A 164 -21.65 27.00 10.11
C SER A 164 -21.18 27.02 8.66
N GLU A 165 -22.11 26.84 7.72
CA GLU A 165 -21.79 26.91 6.29
C GLU A 165 -21.19 28.26 5.89
N ASP A 166 -21.68 29.35 6.49
CA ASP A 166 -21.15 30.69 6.25
C ASP A 166 -19.72 30.85 6.75
N ASP A 167 -19.41 30.35 7.97
CA ASP A 167 -18.04 30.35 8.50
C ASP A 167 -17.08 29.52 7.63
N VAL A 168 -17.51 28.36 7.15
CA VAL A 168 -16.70 27.54 6.25
C VAL A 168 -16.43 28.27 4.94
N ARG A 169 -17.46 28.89 4.34
CA ARG A 169 -17.32 29.64 3.10
C ARG A 169 -16.37 30.82 3.28
N GLU A 170 -16.56 31.61 4.34
CA GLU A 170 -15.70 32.76 4.64
C GLU A 170 -14.24 32.36 4.80
N ARG A 171 -13.97 31.21 5.47
CA ARG A 171 -12.60 30.67 5.63
C ARG A 171 -12.00 30.29 4.29
N LEU A 172 -12.75 29.58 3.46
CA LEU A 172 -12.27 29.15 2.14
C LEU A 172 -12.02 30.37 1.22
N ASP A 173 -12.93 31.36 1.21
CA ASP A 173 -12.82 32.59 0.40
C ASP A 173 -11.63 33.46 0.84
N ARG A 174 -11.33 33.48 2.14
CA ARG A 174 -10.18 34.18 2.72
C ARG A 174 -8.86 33.46 2.48
N GLY A 175 -8.89 32.17 2.07
CA GLY A 175 -7.72 31.35 1.85
C GLY A 175 -7.11 30.78 3.14
N ASP A 176 -7.93 30.54 4.17
CA ASP A 176 -7.46 29.87 5.39
C ASP A 176 -6.92 28.50 5.05
N LYS A 177 -5.86 28.11 5.75
CA LYS A 177 -5.26 26.78 5.63
C LYS A 177 -6.21 25.71 6.12
N TYR A 178 -6.34 24.64 5.36
CA TYR A 178 -7.15 23.49 5.71
C TYR A 178 -6.51 22.18 5.19
N ILE A 179 -6.98 21.10 5.74
CA ILE A 179 -6.76 19.74 5.22
C ILE A 179 -8.11 19.08 4.93
N VAL A 180 -8.12 18.10 4.08
CA VAL A 180 -9.33 17.27 3.84
C VAL A 180 -9.17 15.96 4.56
N ARG A 181 -10.16 15.61 5.39
CA ARG A 181 -10.23 14.33 6.10
C ARG A 181 -11.39 13.48 5.59
N ILE A 182 -11.18 12.17 5.55
CA ILE A 182 -12.29 11.23 5.37
C ILE A 182 -13.24 11.30 6.55
N LYS A 183 -14.54 11.14 6.31
CA LYS A 183 -15.58 11.06 7.34
C LYS A 183 -16.00 9.62 7.55
N LEU A 184 -15.36 8.95 8.49
CA LEU A 184 -15.71 7.57 8.81
C LEU A 184 -16.96 7.50 9.71
N PRO A 185 -17.77 6.43 9.59
CA PRO A 185 -18.89 6.19 10.48
C PRO A 185 -18.38 5.81 11.87
N ARG A 186 -19.22 6.04 12.89
CA ARG A 186 -18.81 5.82 14.29
C ARG A 186 -18.61 4.35 14.64
N ASN A 187 -19.43 3.46 14.10
CA ASN A 187 -19.45 2.05 14.46
C ASN A 187 -20.03 1.22 13.31
N GLU A 188 -19.23 0.96 12.30
CA GLU A 188 -19.58 0.14 11.14
C GLU A 188 -18.57 -0.99 10.97
N GLU A 189 -19.04 -2.18 10.69
CA GLU A 189 -18.18 -3.31 10.35
C GLU A 189 -17.70 -3.14 8.90
N ILE A 190 -16.38 -3.21 8.74
CA ILE A 190 -15.68 -3.18 7.44
C ILE A 190 -15.09 -4.56 7.22
N ARG A 191 -15.55 -5.22 6.16
CA ARG A 191 -15.17 -6.60 5.86
C ARG A 191 -14.65 -6.73 4.44
N PHE A 192 -13.54 -7.41 4.28
CA PHE A 192 -12.97 -7.73 2.97
C PHE A 192 -12.19 -9.04 3.03
N GLU A 193 -11.97 -9.67 1.88
CA GLU A 193 -11.18 -10.87 1.75
C GLU A 193 -9.77 -10.52 1.26
N ASP A 194 -8.77 -11.15 1.88
CA ASP A 194 -7.37 -11.07 1.48
C ASP A 194 -6.91 -12.46 1.03
N HIS A 195 -6.30 -12.58 -0.14
CA HIS A 195 -5.89 -13.86 -0.72
C HIS A 195 -4.94 -14.67 0.17
N ILE A 196 -4.16 -13.99 1.02
CA ILE A 196 -3.19 -14.63 1.90
C ILE A 196 -3.75 -14.77 3.32
N ARG A 197 -4.42 -13.72 3.82
CA ARG A 197 -4.88 -13.65 5.22
C ARG A 197 -6.27 -14.24 5.43
N GLY A 198 -7.05 -14.38 4.35
CA GLY A 198 -8.46 -14.75 4.40
C GLY A 198 -9.35 -13.55 4.77
N TRP A 199 -10.49 -13.81 5.36
CA TRP A 199 -11.42 -12.76 5.76
C TRP A 199 -10.87 -11.88 6.87
N ILE A 200 -10.89 -10.58 6.61
CA ILE A 200 -10.46 -9.51 7.53
C ILE A 200 -11.69 -8.71 7.93
N VAL A 201 -11.86 -8.52 9.23
CA VAL A 201 -12.97 -7.76 9.79
C VAL A 201 -12.40 -6.68 10.71
N PHE A 202 -12.78 -5.44 10.45
CA PHE A 202 -12.45 -4.28 11.28
C PHE A 202 -13.72 -3.53 11.68
N ASN A 203 -13.69 -2.86 12.81
CA ASN A 203 -14.72 -1.90 13.15
C ASN A 203 -14.19 -0.47 12.91
N SER A 204 -15.02 0.39 12.29
CA SER A 204 -14.62 1.77 11.96
C SER A 204 -14.22 2.60 13.18
N SER A 205 -14.70 2.25 14.39
CA SER A 205 -14.28 2.86 15.65
C SER A 205 -12.79 2.67 15.96
N GLN A 206 -12.13 1.74 15.31
CA GLN A 206 -10.68 1.51 15.43
C GLN A 206 -9.85 2.41 14.53
N LEU A 207 -10.48 3.09 13.58
CA LEU A 207 -9.84 3.91 12.57
C LEU A 207 -9.89 5.40 12.93
N ASP A 208 -8.94 6.17 12.39
CA ASP A 208 -8.95 7.62 12.41
C ASP A 208 -9.60 8.17 11.13
N ASP A 209 -10.18 9.36 11.21
CA ASP A 209 -10.49 10.18 10.04
C ASP A 209 -9.18 10.68 9.40
N LYS A 210 -8.55 9.81 8.61
CA LYS A 210 -7.25 10.09 8.00
C LYS A 210 -7.31 11.30 7.06
N VAL A 211 -6.21 12.02 6.98
CA VAL A 211 -6.04 13.10 6.01
C VAL A 211 -5.99 12.50 4.61
N LEU A 212 -6.77 13.04 3.69
CA LEU A 212 -6.79 12.70 2.27
C LEU A 212 -5.98 13.70 1.44
N LEU A 213 -6.21 15.01 1.68
CA LEU A 213 -5.38 16.09 1.12
C LEU A 213 -4.73 16.88 2.24
N LYS A 214 -3.47 17.19 2.06
CA LYS A 214 -2.67 18.04 2.94
C LYS A 214 -2.92 19.53 2.66
N GLU A 215 -2.43 20.41 3.53
CA GLU A 215 -2.53 21.87 3.42
C GLU A 215 -1.93 22.42 2.10
N ASP A 216 -0.90 21.77 1.58
CA ASP A 216 -0.25 22.12 0.31
C ASP A 216 -1.01 21.57 -0.93
N GLY A 217 -2.19 20.98 -0.75
CA GLY A 217 -2.98 20.35 -1.79
C GLY A 217 -2.48 18.98 -2.24
N LEU A 218 -1.34 18.50 -1.71
CA LEU A 218 -0.83 17.18 -2.03
C LEU A 218 -1.67 16.08 -1.36
N PRO A 219 -1.96 14.98 -2.06
CA PRO A 219 -2.67 13.86 -1.46
C PRO A 219 -1.78 13.15 -0.44
N THR A 220 -2.43 12.49 0.50
CA THR A 220 -1.76 11.43 1.26
C THR A 220 -1.77 10.13 0.48
N TYR A 221 -0.95 9.18 0.91
CA TYR A 221 -0.93 7.82 0.38
C TYR A 221 -2.34 7.22 0.24
N HIS A 222 -3.22 7.46 1.21
CA HIS A 222 -4.55 6.85 1.22
C HIS A 222 -5.38 7.24 0.00
N LEU A 223 -5.45 8.52 -0.33
CA LEU A 223 -6.21 8.99 -1.49
C LEU A 223 -5.50 8.66 -2.81
N ALA A 224 -4.20 8.96 -2.90
CA ALA A 224 -3.43 8.77 -4.13
C ALA A 224 -3.43 7.31 -4.57
N ASN A 225 -3.21 6.38 -3.64
CA ASN A 225 -3.18 4.94 -3.92
C ASN A 225 -4.52 4.45 -4.51
N ILE A 226 -5.65 4.84 -3.90
CA ILE A 226 -7.00 4.42 -4.33
C ILE A 226 -7.34 4.98 -5.72
N VAL A 227 -7.11 6.28 -5.91
CA VAL A 227 -7.40 6.96 -7.17
C VAL A 227 -6.58 6.35 -8.30
N ASP A 228 -5.30 6.12 -8.07
CA ASP A 228 -4.42 5.56 -9.10
C ASP A 228 -4.72 4.09 -9.39
N ASP A 229 -4.96 3.28 -8.38
CA ASP A 229 -5.33 1.87 -8.56
C ASP A 229 -6.64 1.75 -9.38
N HIS A 230 -7.63 2.62 -9.11
CA HIS A 230 -8.85 2.69 -9.91
C HIS A 230 -8.59 3.16 -11.35
N LEU A 231 -7.93 4.30 -11.53
CA LEU A 231 -7.69 4.91 -12.84
C LEU A 231 -6.70 4.10 -13.72
N MET A 232 -5.79 3.34 -13.12
CA MET A 232 -4.86 2.43 -13.81
C MET A 232 -5.43 1.01 -13.96
N ASN A 233 -6.69 0.84 -13.57
CA ASN A 233 -7.42 -0.42 -13.73
C ASN A 233 -6.75 -1.61 -13.03
N ILE A 234 -6.14 -1.37 -11.85
CA ILE A 234 -5.44 -2.39 -11.07
C ILE A 234 -6.44 -3.44 -10.58
N SER A 235 -6.18 -4.69 -10.87
CA SER A 235 -7.03 -5.83 -10.51
C SER A 235 -6.66 -6.45 -9.16
N HIS A 236 -5.36 -6.44 -8.82
CA HIS A 236 -4.85 -7.02 -7.57
C HIS A 236 -3.82 -6.10 -6.94
N VAL A 237 -3.94 -5.89 -5.63
CA VAL A 237 -3.00 -5.14 -4.80
C VAL A 237 -2.19 -6.13 -3.99
N ILE A 238 -1.00 -6.47 -4.49
CA ILE A 238 -0.03 -7.34 -3.81
C ILE A 238 1.02 -6.44 -3.18
N ARG A 239 1.05 -6.37 -1.83
CA ARG A 239 1.94 -5.45 -1.08
C ARG A 239 2.33 -6.03 0.28
N GLY A 240 3.30 -5.43 0.96
CA GLY A 240 3.70 -5.86 2.30
C GLY A 240 2.59 -5.70 3.35
N GLU A 241 2.58 -6.59 4.35
CA GLU A 241 1.57 -6.60 5.42
C GLU A 241 1.60 -5.36 6.33
N GLU A 242 2.67 -4.57 6.30
CA GLU A 242 2.73 -3.27 6.97
C GLU A 242 1.63 -2.31 6.52
N TRP A 243 1.06 -2.53 5.34
CA TRP A 243 -0.05 -1.77 4.78
C TRP A 243 -1.44 -2.35 5.10
N LEU A 244 -1.49 -3.52 5.73
CA LEU A 244 -2.77 -4.15 6.12
C LEU A 244 -3.65 -3.23 7.00
N PRO A 245 -3.12 -2.47 7.98
CA PRO A 245 -3.92 -1.54 8.76
C PRO A 245 -4.57 -0.41 7.94
N SER A 246 -4.08 -0.14 6.74
CA SER A 246 -4.68 0.85 5.82
C SER A 246 -5.80 0.29 4.96
N ALA A 247 -5.87 -1.04 4.79
CA ALA A 247 -6.82 -1.67 3.89
C ALA A 247 -8.29 -1.39 4.25
N PRO A 248 -8.74 -1.37 5.52
CA PRO A 248 -10.12 -1.02 5.85
C PRO A 248 -10.51 0.39 5.39
N LEU A 249 -9.60 1.36 5.53
CA LEU A 249 -9.81 2.72 5.04
C LEU A 249 -9.92 2.75 3.51
N HIS A 250 -9.08 1.99 2.82
CA HIS A 250 -9.12 1.88 1.37
C HIS A 250 -10.44 1.28 0.88
N VAL A 251 -10.93 0.23 1.52
CA VAL A 251 -12.25 -0.36 1.22
C VAL A 251 -13.37 0.67 1.38
N MET A 252 -13.33 1.49 2.44
CA MET A 252 -14.29 2.57 2.63
C MET A 252 -14.20 3.64 1.53
N LEU A 253 -13.00 4.00 1.09
CA LEU A 253 -12.82 4.94 -0.02
C LEU A 253 -13.38 4.41 -1.33
N TYR A 254 -13.17 3.13 -1.67
CA TYR A 254 -13.79 2.50 -2.83
C TYR A 254 -15.32 2.57 -2.75
N LYS A 255 -15.90 2.25 -1.59
CA LYS A 255 -17.35 2.34 -1.34
C LYS A 255 -17.86 3.77 -1.50
N TYR A 256 -17.20 4.76 -0.92
CA TYR A 256 -17.60 6.15 -0.94
C TYR A 256 -17.50 6.81 -2.32
N LEU A 257 -16.60 6.33 -3.16
CA LEU A 257 -16.44 6.78 -4.54
C LEU A 257 -17.33 6.00 -5.52
N GLY A 258 -18.10 5.01 -5.05
CA GLY A 258 -18.95 4.18 -5.90
C GLY A 258 -18.14 3.22 -6.79
N TRP A 259 -16.95 2.81 -6.35
CA TRP A 259 -16.01 1.96 -7.11
C TRP A 259 -15.93 0.53 -6.59
N GLU A 260 -16.95 0.03 -5.92
CA GLU A 260 -16.96 -1.31 -5.33
C GLU A 260 -16.74 -2.39 -6.40
N ASP A 261 -17.34 -2.24 -7.59
CA ASP A 261 -17.20 -3.18 -8.71
C ASP A 261 -15.79 -3.20 -9.33
N THR A 262 -15.00 -2.14 -9.12
CA THR A 262 -13.63 -2.01 -9.63
C THR A 262 -12.57 -2.12 -8.53
N MET A 263 -12.99 -2.35 -7.29
CA MET A 263 -12.08 -2.55 -6.18
C MET A 263 -11.15 -3.73 -6.45
N PRO A 264 -9.82 -3.55 -6.32
CA PRO A 264 -8.87 -4.63 -6.50
C PRO A 264 -9.01 -5.69 -5.40
N GLN A 265 -8.61 -6.90 -5.71
CA GLN A 265 -8.41 -7.96 -4.71
C GLN A 265 -7.11 -7.69 -3.95
N PHE A 266 -7.09 -7.99 -2.66
CA PHE A 266 -5.94 -7.71 -1.80
C PHE A 266 -5.13 -8.97 -1.49
N ALA A 267 -3.81 -8.82 -1.44
CA ALA A 267 -2.88 -9.85 -0.98
C ALA A 267 -1.75 -9.19 -0.17
N HIS A 268 -1.76 -9.34 1.15
CA HIS A 268 -0.77 -8.76 2.04
C HIS A 268 0.33 -9.77 2.38
N LEU A 269 1.51 -9.55 1.79
CA LEU A 269 2.70 -10.38 1.90
C LEU A 269 3.30 -10.32 3.32
N PRO A 270 3.80 -11.45 3.86
CA PRO A 270 4.45 -11.47 5.17
C PRO A 270 5.73 -10.64 5.17
N LEU A 271 6.11 -10.11 6.34
CA LEU A 271 7.37 -9.39 6.52
C LEU A 271 8.57 -10.30 6.25
N LEU A 272 9.64 -9.74 5.72
CA LEU A 272 10.96 -10.34 5.81
C LEU A 272 11.52 -10.07 7.20
N LEU A 273 11.79 -11.15 7.92
CA LEU A 273 12.34 -11.09 9.27
C LEU A 273 13.86 -11.28 9.24
N LYS A 274 14.54 -10.74 10.26
CA LYS A 274 15.95 -11.01 10.51
C LYS A 274 16.21 -12.51 10.67
N PRO A 275 17.45 -12.98 10.48
CA PRO A 275 17.80 -14.40 10.66
C PRO A 275 17.40 -14.98 12.01
N ASP A 276 17.45 -14.17 13.08
CA ASP A 276 17.01 -14.55 14.42
C ASP A 276 15.48 -14.59 14.59
N GLY A 277 14.72 -14.16 13.57
CA GLY A 277 13.27 -14.05 13.59
C GLY A 277 12.73 -12.89 14.42
N LYS A 278 13.59 -12.05 14.98
CA LYS A 278 13.21 -10.93 15.86
C LYS A 278 13.14 -9.60 15.10
N GLY A 279 11.99 -9.31 14.56
CA GLY A 279 11.70 -8.04 13.90
C GLY A 279 12.00 -8.04 12.40
N LYS A 280 11.52 -7.00 11.73
CA LYS A 280 11.65 -6.78 10.29
C LYS A 280 13.12 -6.59 9.90
N LEU A 281 13.53 -7.22 8.80
CA LEU A 281 14.81 -6.96 8.17
C LEU A 281 14.86 -5.51 7.67
N SER A 282 15.90 -4.78 8.01
CA SER A 282 16.07 -3.36 7.70
C SER A 282 17.34 -3.10 6.89
N LYS A 283 17.44 -1.91 6.31
CA LYS A 283 18.63 -1.46 5.55
C LYS A 283 19.94 -1.56 6.36
N ARG A 284 19.87 -1.29 7.67
CA ARG A 284 21.05 -1.33 8.58
C ARG A 284 21.49 -2.74 8.97
N ASP A 285 20.68 -3.75 8.67
CA ASP A 285 21.01 -5.12 9.05
C ASP A 285 22.04 -5.75 8.11
N GLY A 286 22.16 -5.32 6.85
CA GLY A 286 23.11 -5.83 5.88
C GLY A 286 24.56 -5.73 6.36
N ASP A 287 25.00 -4.53 6.73
CA ASP A 287 26.37 -4.30 7.22
C ASP A 287 26.68 -5.11 8.47
N ARG A 288 25.71 -5.19 9.40
CA ARG A 288 25.83 -5.94 10.65
C ARG A 288 25.86 -7.46 10.45
N LEU A 289 25.15 -7.97 9.45
CA LEU A 289 24.98 -9.40 9.20
C LEU A 289 25.92 -9.93 8.12
N GLY A 290 26.65 -9.04 7.44
CA GLY A 290 27.65 -9.38 6.44
C GLY A 290 27.09 -9.89 5.11
N PHE A 291 25.89 -9.45 4.72
CA PHE A 291 25.31 -9.73 3.41
C PHE A 291 24.59 -8.48 2.84
N PRO A 292 24.53 -8.32 1.51
CA PRO A 292 23.82 -7.21 0.91
C PRO A 292 22.30 -7.24 1.19
N VAL A 293 21.72 -6.06 1.37
CA VAL A 293 20.26 -5.91 1.46
C VAL A 293 19.69 -5.10 0.29
N PHE A 294 20.55 -4.79 -0.67
CA PHE A 294 20.23 -4.05 -1.89
C PHE A 294 20.58 -4.86 -3.12
N PRO A 295 19.80 -4.79 -4.20
CA PRO A 295 20.12 -5.46 -5.46
C PRO A 295 21.41 -4.94 -6.10
N LEU A 296 21.62 -3.62 -6.09
CA LEU A 296 22.79 -2.94 -6.66
C LEU A 296 23.48 -2.09 -5.61
N GLU A 297 24.76 -1.71 -5.86
CA GLU A 297 25.44 -0.70 -5.06
C GLU A 297 24.66 0.61 -5.04
N TRP A 298 24.60 1.22 -3.88
CA TRP A 298 24.00 2.53 -3.69
C TRP A 298 25.01 3.50 -3.07
N LYS A 299 25.16 4.66 -3.69
CA LYS A 299 25.90 5.77 -3.12
C LYS A 299 24.93 6.81 -2.63
N SER A 300 24.92 7.08 -1.33
CA SER A 300 24.05 8.09 -0.73
C SER A 300 24.44 9.51 -1.15
N PRO A 301 23.54 10.50 -1.03
CA PRO A 301 23.90 11.90 -1.25
C PRO A 301 25.07 12.38 -0.37
N GLU A 302 25.24 11.80 0.81
CA GLU A 302 26.34 12.09 1.75
C GLU A 302 27.64 11.36 1.38
N GLY A 303 27.61 10.50 0.36
CA GLY A 303 28.77 9.76 -0.14
C GLY A 303 29.01 8.40 0.49
N GLU A 304 28.10 7.91 1.35
CA GLU A 304 28.18 6.56 1.90
C GLU A 304 27.85 5.53 0.82
N ILE A 305 28.66 4.47 0.75
CA ILE A 305 28.48 3.38 -0.21
C ILE A 305 27.93 2.16 0.51
N SER A 306 26.80 1.66 0.01
CA SER A 306 26.21 0.38 0.43
C SER A 306 26.34 -0.64 -0.70
N SER A 307 26.95 -1.78 -0.44
CA SER A 307 27.16 -2.83 -1.44
C SER A 307 25.85 -3.48 -1.84
N GLY A 308 25.77 -3.88 -3.12
CA GLY A 308 24.65 -4.63 -3.69
C GLY A 308 24.99 -6.10 -3.95
N TYR A 309 23.96 -6.91 -4.21
CA TYR A 309 24.12 -8.31 -4.60
C TYR A 309 24.93 -8.43 -5.89
N ARG A 310 24.69 -7.55 -6.88
CA ARG A 310 25.43 -7.53 -8.14
C ARG A 310 26.95 -7.34 -7.91
N GLU A 311 27.33 -6.37 -7.11
CA GLU A 311 28.74 -6.06 -6.79
C GLU A 311 29.35 -7.14 -5.89
N GLY A 312 28.53 -7.84 -5.11
CA GLY A 312 28.92 -9.03 -4.38
C GLY A 312 29.12 -10.27 -5.25
N GLY A 313 28.94 -10.16 -6.59
CA GLY A 313 29.13 -11.25 -7.54
C GLY A 313 27.97 -12.24 -7.64
N TYR A 314 26.82 -11.92 -7.10
CA TYR A 314 25.64 -12.79 -7.19
C TYR A 314 24.99 -12.68 -8.57
N MET A 315 24.58 -13.82 -9.10
CA MET A 315 23.81 -13.90 -10.34
C MET A 315 22.37 -13.44 -10.09
N PRO A 316 21.73 -12.67 -11.03
CA PRO A 316 20.35 -12.21 -10.84
C PRO A 316 19.34 -13.36 -10.68
N GLU A 317 19.55 -14.48 -11.38
CA GLU A 317 18.70 -15.67 -11.25
C GLU A 317 18.76 -16.29 -9.84
N ALA A 318 19.94 -16.29 -9.22
CA ALA A 318 20.12 -16.79 -7.86
C ALA A 318 19.40 -15.88 -6.85
N VAL A 319 19.50 -14.55 -7.03
CA VAL A 319 18.78 -13.57 -6.19
C VAL A 319 17.28 -13.70 -6.34
N ILE A 320 16.77 -13.87 -7.57
CA ILE A 320 15.35 -14.11 -7.83
C ILE A 320 14.87 -15.39 -7.15
N ASN A 321 15.58 -16.50 -7.31
CA ASN A 321 15.21 -17.77 -6.71
C ASN A 321 15.18 -17.67 -5.19
N MET A 322 16.21 -17.09 -4.59
CA MET A 322 16.27 -16.84 -3.14
C MET A 322 15.07 -16.01 -2.67
N LEU A 323 14.77 -14.90 -3.33
CA LEU A 323 13.68 -14.01 -2.95
C LEU A 323 12.30 -14.66 -3.14
N ALA A 324 12.13 -15.47 -4.20
CA ALA A 324 10.88 -16.20 -4.43
C ALA A 324 10.57 -17.17 -3.29
N MET A 325 11.58 -17.87 -2.77
CA MET A 325 11.45 -18.82 -1.68
C MET A 325 11.27 -18.17 -0.29
N LEU A 326 11.42 -16.85 -0.20
CA LEU A 326 11.20 -16.11 1.06
C LEU A 326 9.72 -15.82 1.30
N GLY A 327 9.02 -16.82 1.84
CA GLY A 327 7.61 -16.70 2.22
C GLY A 327 6.63 -17.28 1.20
N TRP A 328 7.11 -17.91 0.15
CA TRP A 328 6.33 -18.73 -0.76
C TRP A 328 6.92 -20.16 -0.81
N HIS A 329 6.06 -21.15 -1.01
CA HIS A 329 6.45 -22.56 -1.07
C HIS A 329 5.86 -23.23 -2.31
N PRO A 330 6.67 -23.96 -3.11
CA PRO A 330 6.17 -24.70 -4.27
C PRO A 330 5.27 -25.88 -3.83
N SER A 331 4.64 -26.51 -4.80
CA SER A 331 3.78 -27.69 -4.58
C SER A 331 4.55 -28.97 -4.28
N ASP A 332 5.82 -28.97 -4.60
CA ASP A 332 6.75 -30.09 -4.48
C ASP A 332 8.00 -29.66 -3.68
N ASN A 333 9.01 -30.49 -3.68
CA ASN A 333 10.26 -30.23 -2.96
C ASN A 333 11.33 -29.53 -3.82
N GLN A 334 10.95 -28.95 -4.96
CA GLN A 334 11.88 -28.19 -5.79
C GLN A 334 12.34 -26.92 -5.07
N GLU A 335 13.64 -26.70 -4.99
CA GLU A 335 14.22 -25.50 -4.37
C GLU A 335 14.89 -24.55 -5.38
N ILE A 336 15.24 -25.04 -6.56
CA ILE A 336 15.90 -24.25 -7.62
C ILE A 336 14.95 -24.15 -8.82
N PHE A 337 14.64 -22.94 -9.20
CA PHE A 337 13.75 -22.59 -10.30
C PHE A 337 14.40 -21.56 -11.23
N ASN A 338 14.23 -21.73 -12.50
CA ASN A 338 14.38 -20.61 -13.44
C ASN A 338 13.13 -19.74 -13.44
N ILE A 339 13.19 -18.58 -14.06
CA ILE A 339 12.07 -17.62 -14.05
C ILE A 339 10.77 -18.19 -14.68
N LYS A 340 10.87 -19.03 -15.71
CA LYS A 340 9.70 -19.65 -16.36
C LYS A 340 9.03 -20.65 -15.45
N GLU A 341 9.82 -21.44 -14.74
CA GLU A 341 9.34 -22.40 -13.74
C GLU A 341 8.69 -21.68 -12.57
N LEU A 342 9.30 -20.58 -12.07
CA LEU A 342 8.69 -19.74 -11.03
C LEU A 342 7.34 -19.18 -11.48
N ILE A 343 7.24 -18.63 -12.70
CA ILE A 343 5.98 -18.12 -13.23
C ILE A 343 4.91 -19.22 -13.28
N ALA A 344 5.27 -20.42 -13.75
CA ALA A 344 4.34 -21.53 -13.82
C ALA A 344 3.88 -22.03 -12.43
N ALA A 345 4.79 -22.10 -11.46
CA ALA A 345 4.54 -22.65 -10.13
C ALA A 345 3.87 -21.63 -9.18
N PHE A 346 4.16 -20.32 -9.33
CA PHE A 346 3.76 -19.30 -8.36
C PHE A 346 2.24 -19.22 -8.18
N SER A 347 1.78 -19.10 -6.91
CA SER A 347 0.40 -18.75 -6.58
C SER A 347 0.32 -18.04 -5.22
N LEU A 348 -0.66 -17.16 -5.06
CA LEU A 348 -0.86 -16.39 -3.82
C LEU A 348 -1.30 -17.28 -2.66
N GLU A 349 -2.03 -18.37 -2.93
CA GLU A 349 -2.52 -19.32 -1.93
C GLU A 349 -1.38 -20.07 -1.22
N ARG A 350 -0.19 -20.11 -1.85
CA ARG A 350 1.00 -20.74 -1.29
C ARG A 350 1.94 -19.78 -0.60
N VAL A 351 1.58 -18.49 -0.53
CA VAL A 351 2.31 -17.52 0.27
C VAL A 351 1.98 -17.72 1.76
N SER A 352 3.02 -17.81 2.58
CA SER A 352 2.89 -17.98 4.02
C SER A 352 2.18 -16.79 4.69
N LYS A 353 1.38 -17.08 5.70
CA LYS A 353 0.76 -16.05 6.55
C LYS A 353 1.74 -15.45 7.57
N SER A 354 2.73 -16.21 7.99
CA SER A 354 3.74 -15.79 8.96
C SER A 354 4.96 -15.17 8.29
N GLY A 355 5.68 -14.32 9.03
CA GLY A 355 6.91 -13.68 8.54
C GLY A 355 7.95 -14.70 8.07
N ALA A 356 8.61 -14.37 6.95
CA ALA A 356 9.66 -15.19 6.36
C ALA A 356 11.01 -14.82 6.96
N LYS A 357 11.69 -15.76 7.63
CA LYS A 357 13.05 -15.55 8.12
C LYS A 357 14.04 -15.57 6.96
N PHE A 358 14.92 -14.57 6.93
CA PHE A 358 16.03 -14.57 6.00
C PHE A 358 17.04 -15.66 6.42
N ASP A 359 17.26 -16.63 5.56
CA ASP A 359 18.19 -17.74 5.80
C ASP A 359 19.51 -17.44 5.08
N MET A 360 20.56 -17.16 5.85
CA MET A 360 21.86 -16.80 5.32
C MET A 360 22.57 -17.98 4.64
N ASP A 361 22.33 -19.21 5.06
CA ASP A 361 22.97 -20.38 4.47
C ASP A 361 22.34 -20.73 3.11
N LYS A 362 21.05 -20.44 2.94
CA LYS A 362 20.37 -20.53 1.64
C LYS A 362 20.65 -19.35 0.70
N ALA A 363 21.21 -18.26 1.20
CA ALA A 363 21.56 -17.07 0.42
C ALA A 363 22.97 -17.12 -0.17
N LYS A 364 23.80 -18.12 0.20
CA LYS A 364 25.14 -18.40 -0.34
C LYS A 364 25.05 -19.39 -1.50
#